data_cb05e5543d8520fae85469c4769ab0d1
#
_entry.id   cb05e5543d8520fae85469c4769ab0d1
#
_cell.length_a   1.000
_cell.length_b   1.000
_cell.length_c   1.000
_cell.angle_alpha   90.00
_cell.angle_beta   90.00
_cell.angle_gamma   90.00
#
_symmetry.space_group_name_H-M   'P 1'
#
loop_
_entity.id
_entity.type
_entity.pdbx_description
1 polymer ?
#
loop_
_entity_poly.entity_id
_entity_poly.type
_entity_poly.pdbx_seq_one_letter_code
_entity_poly.pdbx_strand_id
1 'polypeptide(L)'
;FQISLSVEQPETARGLSVDAVALASAVRIAREVAAETGLAPARVDGLLALKGVIVADEVAAPLDPVARAHRDAAILESLAGAFDRLVKERCSEGAKLAALMTAQMDEIEKLVGEAGRLAAAQPAALKARLDAQLKELLDGGAVSEDRLAQEVALLAVKADVREELDRLAAHVQDARALIGDGKGVGRKLDFLAQEFNREANTLCSKSSDIALTRTGLAL
;
A
#
# COMPACT_ATOMS: atom_id res chain seq x y z
N PHE A 1 -10.95 -2.34 7.52
CA PHE A 1 -10.21 -3.45 8.18
C PHE A 1 -11.16 -4.63 8.36
N GLN A 2 -10.70 -5.81 8.08
CA GLN A 2 -11.42 -7.05 8.36
C GLN A 2 -10.64 -7.79 9.45
N ILE A 3 -11.31 -8.17 10.53
CA ILE A 3 -10.74 -8.92 11.64
C ILE A 3 -11.50 -10.23 11.73
N SER A 4 -10.80 -11.35 11.73
CA SER A 4 -11.36 -12.67 11.97
C SER A 4 -10.74 -13.25 13.23
N LEU A 5 -11.57 -13.78 14.12
CA LEU A 5 -11.16 -14.50 15.30
C LEU A 5 -11.54 -15.97 15.10
N SER A 6 -10.56 -16.86 15.15
CA SER A 6 -10.79 -18.30 15.17
C SER A 6 -10.49 -18.84 16.56
N VAL A 7 -11.44 -19.54 17.15
CA VAL A 7 -11.26 -20.21 18.43
C VAL A 7 -11.12 -21.71 18.17
N GLU A 8 -9.90 -22.21 18.25
CA GLU A 8 -9.64 -23.64 18.18
C GLU A 8 -9.89 -24.26 19.56
N GLN A 9 -10.79 -25.21 19.61
CA GLN A 9 -10.95 -26.02 20.80
C GLN A 9 -9.94 -27.18 20.75
N PRO A 10 -9.21 -27.46 21.85
CA PRO A 10 -8.38 -28.67 21.89
C PRO A 10 -9.28 -29.86 21.57
N GLU A 11 -8.79 -30.78 20.75
CA GLU A 11 -9.47 -32.06 20.48
C GLU A 11 -9.68 -32.77 21.82
N THR A 12 -10.85 -32.53 22.44
CA THR A 12 -11.31 -33.40 23.54
C THR A 12 -11.43 -34.79 22.94
N ALA A 13 -10.89 -35.76 23.64
CA ALA A 13 -10.83 -37.16 23.22
C ALA A 13 -12.14 -37.55 22.52
N ARG A 14 -12.05 -37.83 21.20
CA ARG A 14 -13.19 -38.25 20.42
C ARG A 14 -13.80 -39.46 21.08
N GLY A 15 -14.90 -39.29 21.78
CA GLY A 15 -15.69 -40.39 22.30
C GLY A 15 -16.22 -41.15 21.08
N LEU A 16 -16.05 -42.47 21.09
CA LEU A 16 -16.76 -43.32 20.15
C LEU A 16 -18.10 -43.68 20.79
N SER A 17 -19.18 -43.35 20.16
CA SER A 17 -20.53 -43.78 20.55
C SER A 17 -21.13 -44.72 19.48
N VAL A 18 -22.07 -45.53 19.93
CA VAL A 18 -22.78 -46.47 19.03
C VAL A 18 -24.14 -45.87 18.71
N ASP A 19 -24.42 -45.65 17.43
CA ASP A 19 -25.80 -45.33 17.00
C ASP A 19 -26.69 -46.54 17.18
N ALA A 20 -27.57 -46.48 18.18
CA ALA A 20 -28.42 -47.57 18.56
C ALA A 20 -29.42 -47.95 17.46
N VAL A 21 -29.89 -46.98 16.64
CA VAL A 21 -30.85 -47.22 15.56
C VAL A 21 -30.15 -47.87 14.37
N ALA A 22 -28.96 -47.40 14.01
CA ALA A 22 -28.17 -48.00 12.94
C ALA A 22 -27.74 -49.43 13.31
N LEU A 23 -27.31 -49.65 14.55
CA LEU A 23 -26.95 -51.01 15.06
C LEU A 23 -28.16 -51.95 15.05
N ALA A 24 -29.32 -51.53 15.55
CA ALA A 24 -30.54 -52.37 15.55
C ALA A 24 -30.96 -52.76 14.13
N SER A 25 -30.87 -51.80 13.18
CA SER A 25 -31.16 -52.06 11.77
C SER A 25 -30.16 -53.04 11.15
N ALA A 26 -28.89 -52.90 11.41
CA ALA A 26 -27.83 -53.80 10.94
C ALA A 26 -27.99 -55.22 11.49
N VAL A 27 -28.35 -55.36 12.77
CA VAL A 27 -28.62 -56.67 13.42
C VAL A 27 -29.84 -57.35 12.79
N ARG A 28 -30.93 -56.61 12.55
CA ARG A 28 -32.13 -57.14 11.91
C ARG A 28 -31.81 -57.68 10.52
N ILE A 29 -31.16 -56.88 9.66
CA ILE A 29 -30.78 -57.28 8.30
C ILE A 29 -29.85 -58.48 8.32
N ALA A 30 -28.87 -58.53 9.18
CA ALA A 30 -27.95 -59.66 9.30
C ALA A 30 -28.66 -60.97 9.68
N ARG A 31 -29.68 -60.90 10.55
CA ARG A 31 -30.52 -62.08 10.93
C ARG A 31 -31.37 -62.55 9.78
N GLU A 32 -32.00 -61.65 9.04
CA GLU A 32 -32.80 -61.96 7.86
C GLU A 32 -31.94 -62.66 6.79
N VAL A 33 -30.80 -62.11 6.44
CA VAL A 33 -29.86 -62.71 5.49
C VAL A 33 -29.36 -64.08 5.94
N ALA A 34 -29.02 -64.24 7.22
CA ALA A 34 -28.55 -65.53 7.74
C ALA A 34 -29.65 -66.60 7.65
N ALA A 35 -30.94 -66.25 7.92
CA ALA A 35 -32.07 -67.15 7.82
C ALA A 35 -32.36 -67.55 6.36
N GLU A 36 -32.23 -66.64 5.41
CA GLU A 36 -32.49 -66.92 4.00
C GLU A 36 -31.37 -67.70 3.31
N THR A 37 -30.13 -67.44 3.69
CA THR A 37 -28.95 -68.04 3.02
C THR A 37 -28.31 -69.23 3.74
N GLY A 38 -28.72 -69.52 4.98
CA GLY A 38 -28.08 -70.54 5.82
C GLY A 38 -26.63 -70.23 6.28
N LEU A 39 -26.22 -69.00 6.12
CA LEU A 39 -24.91 -68.57 6.56
C LEU A 39 -24.84 -68.39 8.07
N ALA A 40 -23.60 -68.43 8.63
CA ALA A 40 -23.36 -68.22 10.05
C ALA A 40 -23.84 -66.79 10.45
N PRO A 41 -24.30 -66.59 11.71
CA PRO A 41 -24.68 -65.29 12.24
C PRO A 41 -23.54 -64.26 12.15
N ALA A 42 -23.93 -63.01 11.89
CA ALA A 42 -22.93 -61.92 11.85
C ALA A 42 -22.21 -61.75 13.18
N ARG A 43 -20.94 -61.49 13.11
CA ARG A 43 -20.11 -61.20 14.32
C ARG A 43 -20.25 -59.74 14.71
N VAL A 44 -20.09 -59.47 16.01
CA VAL A 44 -20.20 -58.10 16.58
C VAL A 44 -19.22 -57.14 15.96
N ASP A 45 -17.96 -57.58 15.74
CA ASP A 45 -16.91 -56.77 15.10
C ASP A 45 -17.31 -56.35 13.68
N GLY A 46 -17.91 -57.24 12.92
CA GLY A 46 -18.45 -56.93 11.56
C GLY A 46 -19.57 -55.90 11.59
N LEU A 47 -20.49 -56.03 12.56
CA LEU A 47 -21.58 -55.06 12.72
C LEU A 47 -21.10 -53.65 13.13
N LEU A 48 -20.12 -53.59 14.02
CA LEU A 48 -19.52 -52.34 14.48
C LEU A 48 -18.66 -51.68 13.40
N ALA A 49 -18.13 -52.44 12.46
CA ALA A 49 -17.36 -51.90 11.32
C ALA A 49 -18.23 -51.27 10.23
N LEU A 50 -19.56 -51.41 10.27
CA LEU A 50 -20.45 -50.79 9.32
C LEU A 50 -20.45 -49.28 9.49
N LYS A 51 -20.36 -48.58 8.37
CA LYS A 51 -20.40 -47.10 8.34
C LYS A 51 -21.71 -46.60 8.96
N GLY A 52 -21.58 -45.71 9.94
CA GLY A 52 -22.71 -45.11 10.65
C GLY A 52 -23.16 -45.87 11.92
N VAL A 53 -22.58 -47.04 12.24
CA VAL A 53 -22.86 -47.78 13.51
C VAL A 53 -21.94 -47.23 14.63
N ILE A 54 -20.67 -46.98 14.33
CA ILE A 54 -19.80 -46.22 15.22
C ILE A 54 -19.76 -44.80 14.69
N VAL A 55 -20.15 -43.86 15.52
CA VAL A 55 -20.05 -42.42 15.27
C VAL A 55 -19.05 -41.80 16.23
N ALA A 56 -18.21 -40.97 15.72
CA ALA A 56 -17.38 -40.12 16.58
C ALA A 56 -18.28 -39.03 17.13
N ASP A 57 -18.39 -38.92 18.43
CA ASP A 57 -19.07 -37.78 19.05
C ASP A 57 -18.24 -36.54 18.82
N GLU A 58 -18.59 -35.77 17.76
CA GLU A 58 -18.09 -34.42 17.53
C GLU A 58 -18.72 -33.39 18.47
N VAL A 59 -19.51 -33.86 19.45
CA VAL A 59 -20.15 -32.94 20.39
C VAL A 59 -19.10 -32.50 21.40
N ALA A 60 -18.40 -31.43 21.08
CA ALA A 60 -17.82 -30.61 22.14
C ALA A 60 -18.94 -30.35 23.15
N ALA A 61 -18.83 -30.88 24.35
CA ALA A 61 -19.80 -30.65 25.40
C ALA A 61 -20.09 -29.16 25.47
N PRO A 62 -21.38 -28.70 25.41
CA PRO A 62 -21.69 -27.29 25.50
C PRO A 62 -21.00 -26.73 26.73
N LEU A 63 -20.14 -25.73 26.55
CA LEU A 63 -19.48 -25.05 27.65
C LEU A 63 -20.57 -24.59 28.62
N ASP A 64 -20.38 -24.88 29.91
CA ASP A 64 -21.16 -24.27 30.95
C ASP A 64 -21.32 -22.77 30.71
N PRO A 65 -22.53 -22.18 30.82
CA PRO A 65 -22.79 -20.76 30.55
C PRO A 65 -21.82 -19.84 31.28
N VAL A 66 -21.39 -20.16 32.49
CA VAL A 66 -20.44 -19.39 33.28
C VAL A 66 -19.02 -19.46 32.64
N ALA A 67 -18.57 -20.66 32.28
CA ALA A 67 -17.28 -20.86 31.60
C ALA A 67 -17.25 -20.18 30.24
N ARG A 68 -18.37 -20.19 29.49
CA ARG A 68 -18.51 -19.46 28.23
C ARG A 68 -18.40 -17.95 28.42
N ALA A 69 -19.12 -17.39 29.39
CA ALA A 69 -19.08 -15.95 29.68
C ALA A 69 -17.66 -15.49 30.09
N HIS A 70 -16.97 -16.30 30.90
CA HIS A 70 -15.61 -16.01 31.31
C HIS A 70 -14.62 -16.04 30.13
N ARG A 71 -14.73 -17.04 29.25
CA ARG A 71 -13.94 -17.12 28.02
C ARG A 71 -14.19 -15.93 27.12
N ASP A 72 -15.47 -15.58 26.88
CA ASP A 72 -15.85 -14.49 25.99
C ASP A 72 -15.35 -13.14 26.53
N ALA A 73 -15.38 -12.93 27.86
CA ALA A 73 -14.79 -11.78 28.51
C ALA A 73 -13.26 -11.70 28.31
N ALA A 74 -12.55 -12.80 28.50
CA ALA A 74 -11.10 -12.85 28.28
C ALA A 74 -10.72 -12.59 26.81
N ILE A 75 -11.51 -13.06 25.86
CA ILE A 75 -11.33 -12.79 24.42
C ILE A 75 -11.50 -11.28 24.16
N LEU A 76 -12.55 -10.67 24.68
CA LEU A 76 -12.80 -9.24 24.51
C LEU A 76 -11.70 -8.36 25.12
N GLU A 77 -11.21 -8.72 26.30
CA GLU A 77 -10.09 -8.04 26.96
C GLU A 77 -8.81 -8.15 26.13
N SER A 78 -8.49 -9.35 25.65
CA SER A 78 -7.34 -9.59 24.77
C SER A 78 -7.44 -8.81 23.47
N LEU A 79 -8.64 -8.72 22.87
CA LEU A 79 -8.91 -7.95 21.67
C LEU A 79 -8.74 -6.45 21.90
N ALA A 80 -9.29 -5.92 23.00
CA ALA A 80 -9.13 -4.52 23.39
C ALA A 80 -7.64 -4.16 23.53
N GLY A 81 -6.86 -5.00 24.25
CA GLY A 81 -5.43 -4.82 24.38
C GLY A 81 -4.66 -4.91 23.06
N ALA A 82 -5.13 -5.72 22.11
CA ALA A 82 -4.55 -5.78 20.78
C ALA A 82 -4.81 -4.48 19.99
N PHE A 83 -6.01 -3.92 20.07
CA PHE A 83 -6.33 -2.63 19.45
C PHE A 83 -5.51 -1.48 20.04
N ASP A 84 -5.35 -1.42 21.34
CA ASP A 84 -4.54 -0.37 22.00
C ASP A 84 -3.09 -0.43 21.51
N ARG A 85 -2.51 -1.64 21.42
CA ARG A 85 -1.17 -1.83 20.86
C ARG A 85 -1.10 -1.41 19.40
N LEU A 86 -2.08 -1.79 18.58
CA LEU A 86 -2.13 -1.42 17.16
C LEU A 86 -2.19 0.11 16.99
N VAL A 87 -3.02 0.80 17.77
CA VAL A 87 -3.12 2.27 17.72
C VAL A 87 -1.78 2.90 18.10
N LYS A 88 -1.14 2.41 19.18
CA LYS A 88 0.16 2.92 19.65
C LYS A 88 1.25 2.74 18.60
N GLU A 89 1.34 1.55 18.00
CA GLU A 89 2.33 1.28 16.95
C GLU A 89 2.09 2.14 15.70
N ARG A 90 0.84 2.28 15.27
CA ARG A 90 0.50 3.16 14.14
C ARG A 90 0.84 4.63 14.41
N CYS A 91 0.62 5.13 15.61
CA CYS A 91 1.00 6.49 15.99
C CYS A 91 2.54 6.65 15.99
N SER A 92 3.26 5.66 16.50
CA SER A 92 4.73 5.65 16.50
C SER A 92 5.31 5.63 15.09
N GLU A 93 4.77 4.77 14.22
CA GLU A 93 5.17 4.69 12.81
C GLU A 93 4.82 5.98 12.06
N GLY A 94 3.62 6.51 12.26
CA GLY A 94 3.17 7.78 11.67
C GLY A 94 4.09 8.95 12.03
N ALA A 95 4.56 9.03 13.28
CA ALA A 95 5.51 10.06 13.71
C ALA A 95 6.86 9.94 12.99
N LYS A 96 7.37 8.72 12.81
CA LYS A 96 8.62 8.47 12.07
C LYS A 96 8.48 8.84 10.59
N LEU A 97 7.36 8.47 9.97
CA LEU A 97 7.07 8.82 8.58
C LEU A 97 6.93 10.33 8.40
N ALA A 98 6.25 11.03 9.31
CA ALA A 98 6.14 12.48 9.26
C ALA A 98 7.50 13.17 9.35
N ALA A 99 8.39 12.71 10.24
CA ALA A 99 9.74 13.26 10.35
C ALA A 99 10.56 13.04 9.07
N LEU A 100 10.49 11.83 8.48
CA LEU A 100 11.17 11.51 7.22
C LEU A 100 10.67 12.40 6.08
N MET A 101 9.34 12.48 5.91
CA MET A 101 8.74 13.28 4.85
C MET A 101 9.03 14.78 5.02
N THR A 102 9.06 15.28 6.25
CA THR A 102 9.43 16.68 6.51
C THR A 102 10.89 16.94 6.05
N ALA A 103 11.81 16.04 6.36
CA ALA A 103 13.20 16.18 5.92
C ALA A 103 13.33 16.13 4.38
N GLN A 104 12.52 15.30 3.71
CA GLN A 104 12.45 15.27 2.24
C GLN A 104 11.90 16.59 1.68
N MET A 105 10.87 17.18 2.30
CA MET A 105 10.34 18.48 1.87
C MET A 105 11.38 19.59 2.06
N ASP A 106 12.19 19.54 3.12
CA ASP A 106 13.30 20.49 3.33
C ASP A 106 14.35 20.39 2.22
N GLU A 107 14.65 19.19 1.76
CA GLU A 107 15.61 18.97 0.67
C GLU A 107 15.03 19.42 -0.69
N ILE A 108 13.76 19.10 -0.98
CA ILE A 108 13.10 19.59 -2.20
C ILE A 108 13.03 21.11 -2.22
N GLU A 109 12.69 21.75 -1.10
CA GLU A 109 12.66 23.23 -1.01
C GLU A 109 14.03 23.87 -1.31
N LYS A 110 15.14 23.26 -0.83
CA LYS A 110 16.50 23.70 -1.17
C LYS A 110 16.79 23.55 -2.66
N LEU A 111 16.42 22.42 -3.27
CA LEU A 111 16.61 22.16 -4.69
C LEU A 111 15.80 23.12 -5.55
N VAL A 112 14.54 23.41 -5.17
CA VAL A 112 13.70 24.43 -5.85
C VAL A 112 14.35 25.81 -5.77
N GLY A 113 14.87 26.19 -4.59
CA GLY A 113 15.60 27.46 -4.43
C GLY A 113 16.89 27.53 -5.25
N GLU A 114 17.63 26.43 -5.38
CA GLU A 114 18.80 26.32 -6.25
C GLU A 114 18.43 26.44 -7.72
N ALA A 115 17.42 25.69 -8.16
CA ALA A 115 16.89 25.75 -9.51
C ALA A 115 16.43 27.17 -9.88
N GLY A 116 15.78 27.88 -8.95
CA GLY A 116 15.39 29.29 -9.13
C GLY A 116 16.58 30.21 -9.37
N ARG A 117 17.68 30.05 -8.63
CA ARG A 117 18.90 30.81 -8.86
C ARG A 117 19.54 30.53 -10.22
N LEU A 118 19.62 29.25 -10.60
CA LEU A 118 20.13 28.84 -11.91
C LEU A 118 19.26 29.37 -13.05
N ALA A 119 17.95 29.26 -12.92
CA ALA A 119 17.00 29.76 -13.92
C ALA A 119 17.09 31.28 -14.12
N ALA A 120 17.29 32.04 -13.06
CA ALA A 120 17.47 33.49 -13.13
C ALA A 120 18.72 33.92 -13.92
N ALA A 121 19.77 33.09 -13.93
CA ALA A 121 21.00 33.31 -14.68
C ALA A 121 20.90 32.93 -16.16
N GLN A 122 19.93 32.10 -16.56
CA GLN A 122 19.80 31.55 -17.92
C GLN A 122 19.60 32.61 -19.02
N PRO A 123 18.76 33.66 -18.87
CA PRO A 123 18.54 34.62 -19.94
C PRO A 123 19.83 35.33 -20.38
N ALA A 124 20.68 35.71 -19.41
CA ALA A 124 21.95 36.36 -19.71
C ALA A 124 22.95 35.40 -20.41
N ALA A 125 23.02 34.15 -19.94
CA ALA A 125 23.88 33.14 -20.53
C ALA A 125 23.41 32.77 -21.96
N LEU A 126 22.11 32.63 -22.17
CA LEU A 126 21.53 32.38 -23.49
C LEU A 126 21.83 33.50 -24.45
N LYS A 127 21.64 34.76 -24.01
CA LYS A 127 21.95 35.95 -24.84
C LYS A 127 23.42 35.96 -25.23
N ALA A 128 24.34 35.79 -24.26
CA ALA A 128 25.78 35.78 -24.53
C ALA A 128 26.18 34.67 -25.54
N ARG A 129 25.60 33.46 -25.41
CA ARG A 129 25.82 32.35 -26.34
C ARG A 129 25.34 32.67 -27.74
N LEU A 130 24.14 33.25 -27.87
CA LEU A 130 23.55 33.62 -29.14
C LEU A 130 24.34 34.76 -29.79
N ASP A 131 24.77 35.76 -29.03
CA ASP A 131 25.62 36.85 -29.52
C ASP A 131 26.96 36.33 -30.06
N ALA A 132 27.58 35.33 -29.41
CA ALA A 132 28.80 34.69 -29.87
C ALA A 132 28.59 33.90 -31.18
N GLN A 133 27.52 33.08 -31.25
CA GLN A 133 27.19 32.31 -32.45
C GLN A 133 26.85 33.22 -33.64
N LEU A 134 26.29 34.39 -33.35
CA LEU A 134 25.98 35.39 -34.39
C LEU A 134 27.22 35.99 -34.99
N LYS A 135 28.18 36.39 -34.16
CA LYS A 135 29.44 36.91 -34.69
C LYS A 135 30.06 35.95 -35.69
N GLU A 136 30.03 34.65 -35.41
CA GLU A 136 30.50 33.64 -36.35
C GLU A 136 29.67 33.54 -37.62
N LEU A 137 28.34 33.77 -37.56
CA LEU A 137 27.44 33.65 -38.70
C LEU A 137 27.31 34.96 -39.51
N LEU A 138 27.43 36.14 -38.86
CA LEU A 138 27.35 37.46 -39.50
C LEU A 138 28.62 37.81 -40.30
N ASP A 139 29.78 37.25 -39.93
CA ASP A 139 30.95 37.32 -40.81
C ASP A 139 30.71 36.68 -42.18
N GLY A 140 29.61 35.91 -42.32
CA GLY A 140 29.08 35.33 -43.56
C GLY A 140 27.91 36.10 -44.22
N GLY A 141 27.36 37.18 -43.64
CA GLY A 141 26.40 38.11 -44.28
C GLY A 141 24.95 37.57 -44.42
N ALA A 142 24.51 36.56 -43.65
CA ALA A 142 23.31 35.77 -44.01
C ALA A 142 22.02 36.05 -43.18
N VAL A 143 22.05 36.82 -42.07
CA VAL A 143 20.85 36.95 -41.17
C VAL A 143 20.65 38.42 -40.73
N SER A 144 19.40 38.92 -40.73
CA SER A 144 19.07 40.26 -40.22
C SER A 144 18.95 40.26 -38.69
N GLU A 145 19.32 41.38 -38.03
CA GLU A 145 19.22 41.56 -36.58
C GLU A 145 17.79 41.36 -36.04
N ASP A 146 16.76 41.77 -36.77
CA ASP A 146 15.36 41.64 -36.39
C ASP A 146 14.92 40.18 -36.31
N ARG A 147 15.33 39.34 -37.26
CA ARG A 147 14.99 37.91 -37.27
C ARG A 147 15.63 37.17 -36.12
N LEU A 148 16.83 37.60 -35.77
CA LEU A 148 17.53 37.03 -34.61
C LEU A 148 16.86 37.42 -33.31
N ALA A 149 16.52 38.68 -33.11
CA ALA A 149 15.81 39.14 -31.93
C ALA A 149 14.51 38.34 -31.71
N GLN A 150 13.79 38.01 -32.80
CA GLN A 150 12.61 37.15 -32.74
C GLN A 150 12.91 35.71 -32.29
N GLU A 151 13.97 35.11 -32.84
CA GLU A 151 14.38 33.74 -32.44
C GLU A 151 14.85 33.69 -30.97
N VAL A 152 15.61 34.72 -30.54
CA VAL A 152 16.03 34.83 -29.11
C VAL A 152 14.82 34.94 -28.20
N ALA A 153 13.82 35.76 -28.57
CA ALA A 153 12.60 35.89 -27.77
C ALA A 153 11.82 34.58 -27.69
N LEU A 154 11.70 33.85 -28.78
CA LEU A 154 11.03 32.54 -28.82
C LEU A 154 11.76 31.51 -27.97
N LEU A 155 13.10 31.46 -28.00
CA LEU A 155 13.91 30.57 -27.19
C LEU A 155 13.82 30.91 -25.69
N ALA A 156 13.79 32.22 -25.37
CA ALA A 156 13.63 32.67 -23.98
C ALA A 156 12.26 32.26 -23.40
N VAL A 157 11.18 32.35 -24.18
CA VAL A 157 9.84 31.90 -23.78
C VAL A 157 9.83 30.35 -23.56
N LYS A 158 10.45 29.61 -24.49
CA LYS A 158 10.53 28.14 -24.35
C LYS A 158 11.36 27.66 -23.15
N ALA A 159 12.37 28.44 -22.77
CA ALA A 159 13.25 28.13 -21.62
C ALA A 159 12.72 28.72 -20.31
N ASP A 160 11.56 29.37 -20.30
CA ASP A 160 10.98 29.89 -19.05
C ASP A 160 10.45 28.74 -18.18
N VAL A 161 11.02 28.61 -17.00
CA VAL A 161 10.70 27.57 -16.01
C VAL A 161 10.11 28.16 -14.72
N ARG A 162 9.73 29.44 -14.72
CA ARG A 162 9.22 30.12 -13.51
C ARG A 162 7.93 29.49 -13.02
N GLU A 163 7.04 29.13 -13.93
CA GLU A 163 5.75 28.52 -13.59
C GLU A 163 5.96 27.16 -12.88
N GLU A 164 6.87 26.33 -13.38
CA GLU A 164 7.20 25.04 -12.78
C GLU A 164 7.81 25.21 -11.38
N LEU A 165 8.68 26.20 -11.20
CA LEU A 165 9.27 26.52 -9.90
C LEU A 165 8.25 27.03 -8.90
N ASP A 166 7.34 27.90 -9.32
CA ASP A 166 6.26 28.41 -8.47
C ASP A 166 5.30 27.28 -8.05
N ARG A 167 4.98 26.35 -8.97
CA ARG A 167 4.17 25.18 -8.67
C ARG A 167 4.89 24.22 -7.71
N LEU A 168 6.17 23.93 -7.94
CA LEU A 168 6.96 23.12 -7.02
C LEU A 168 6.99 23.73 -5.62
N ALA A 169 7.18 25.05 -5.50
CA ALA A 169 7.15 25.73 -4.20
C ALA A 169 5.77 25.63 -3.52
N ALA A 170 4.68 25.77 -4.28
CA ALA A 170 3.32 25.59 -3.76
C ALA A 170 3.08 24.15 -3.27
N HIS A 171 3.52 23.16 -4.05
CA HIS A 171 3.39 21.74 -3.67
C HIS A 171 4.17 21.39 -2.40
N VAL A 172 5.34 22.00 -2.15
CA VAL A 172 6.07 21.85 -0.89
C VAL A 172 5.22 22.33 0.29
N GLN A 173 4.55 23.50 0.17
CA GLN A 173 3.70 24.02 1.23
C GLN A 173 2.46 23.13 1.47
N ASP A 174 1.83 22.68 0.40
CA ASP A 174 0.68 21.75 0.49
C ASP A 174 1.07 20.43 1.14
N ALA A 175 2.24 19.86 0.78
CA ALA A 175 2.76 18.64 1.39
C ALA A 175 3.00 18.83 2.90
N ARG A 176 3.64 19.95 3.31
CA ARG A 176 3.86 20.28 4.72
C ARG A 176 2.56 20.40 5.51
N ALA A 177 1.55 21.05 4.93
CA ALA A 177 0.22 21.17 5.53
C ALA A 177 -0.44 19.81 5.73
N LEU A 178 -0.38 18.92 4.72
CA LEU A 178 -0.91 17.57 4.82
C LEU A 178 -0.16 16.70 5.84
N ILE A 179 1.16 16.77 5.90
CA ILE A 179 1.97 16.05 6.90
C ILE A 179 1.59 16.53 8.31
N GLY A 180 1.37 17.83 8.50
CA GLY A 180 0.94 18.41 9.78
C GLY A 180 -0.46 17.99 10.20
N ASP A 181 -1.42 17.82 9.26
CA ASP A 181 -2.76 17.32 9.54
C ASP A 181 -2.78 15.83 9.93
N GLY A 182 -1.97 15.01 9.27
CA GLY A 182 -1.72 13.61 9.63
C GLY A 182 -2.92 12.67 9.53
N LYS A 183 -4.12 13.14 9.16
CA LYS A 183 -5.36 12.35 9.17
C LYS A 183 -5.79 11.93 7.77
N GLY A 184 -5.51 10.66 7.41
CA GLY A 184 -6.00 10.07 6.16
C GLY A 184 -5.42 10.73 4.91
N VAL A 185 -4.22 11.32 5.01
CA VAL A 185 -3.61 12.17 3.96
C VAL A 185 -2.87 11.38 2.89
N GLY A 186 -2.66 10.08 3.06
CA GLY A 186 -1.79 9.28 2.18
C GLY A 186 -2.11 9.40 0.69
N ARG A 187 -3.38 9.31 0.29
CA ARG A 187 -3.79 9.47 -1.12
C ARG A 187 -3.52 10.87 -1.66
N LYS A 188 -3.63 11.91 -0.83
CA LYS A 188 -3.33 13.30 -1.24
C LYS A 188 -1.82 13.49 -1.41
N LEU A 189 -1.02 12.92 -0.53
CA LEU A 189 0.44 12.93 -0.64
C LEU A 189 0.94 12.16 -1.86
N ASP A 190 0.32 11.02 -2.18
CA ASP A 190 0.61 10.26 -3.39
C ASP A 190 0.33 11.09 -4.66
N PHE A 191 -0.81 11.80 -4.70
CA PHE A 191 -1.11 12.73 -5.78
C PHE A 191 -0.07 13.86 -5.89
N LEU A 192 0.31 14.48 -4.76
CA LEU A 192 1.35 15.52 -4.76
C LEU A 192 2.70 14.99 -5.25
N ALA A 193 3.08 13.77 -4.90
CA ALA A 193 4.32 13.15 -5.40
C ALA A 193 4.31 13.02 -6.94
N GLN A 194 3.15 12.73 -7.53
CA GLN A 194 2.99 12.71 -9.00
C GLN A 194 3.11 14.09 -9.60
N GLU A 195 2.57 15.12 -8.96
CA GLU A 195 2.71 16.51 -9.42
C GLU A 195 4.15 17.01 -9.30
N PHE A 196 4.86 16.70 -8.21
CA PHE A 196 6.30 16.99 -8.10
C PHE A 196 7.09 16.41 -9.28
N ASN A 197 6.86 15.14 -9.57
CA ASN A 197 7.53 14.45 -10.68
C ASN A 197 7.20 15.10 -12.03
N ARG A 198 5.95 15.49 -12.23
CA ARG A 198 5.51 16.18 -13.45
C ARG A 198 6.19 17.53 -13.64
N GLU A 199 6.20 18.39 -12.61
CA GLU A 199 6.81 19.71 -12.69
C GLU A 199 8.34 19.60 -12.83
N ALA A 200 9.00 18.68 -12.14
CA ALA A 200 10.42 18.40 -12.27
C ALA A 200 10.80 17.94 -13.70
N ASN A 201 10.01 17.03 -14.30
CA ASN A 201 10.21 16.60 -15.68
C ASN A 201 10.03 17.74 -16.68
N THR A 202 9.03 18.62 -16.47
CA THR A 202 8.81 19.79 -17.32
C THR A 202 9.97 20.78 -17.21
N LEU A 203 10.45 21.04 -15.99
CA LEU A 203 11.63 21.87 -15.74
C LEU A 203 12.86 21.31 -16.46
N CYS A 204 13.12 20.01 -16.35
CA CYS A 204 14.22 19.36 -17.07
C CYS A 204 14.11 19.51 -18.59
N SER A 205 12.89 19.34 -19.14
CA SER A 205 12.66 19.41 -20.60
C SER A 205 12.81 20.82 -21.17
N LYS A 206 12.51 21.87 -20.39
CA LYS A 206 12.68 23.28 -20.76
C LYS A 206 14.10 23.79 -20.51
N SER A 207 14.86 23.10 -19.66
CA SER A 207 16.21 23.53 -19.28
C SER A 207 17.18 23.40 -20.44
N SER A 208 17.92 24.46 -20.73
CA SER A 208 19.07 24.47 -21.65
C SER A 208 20.42 24.43 -20.92
N ASP A 209 20.41 24.41 -19.59
CA ASP A 209 21.58 24.41 -18.71
C ASP A 209 21.75 23.05 -18.01
N ILE A 210 22.97 22.51 -18.02
CA ILE A 210 23.29 21.20 -17.43
C ILE A 210 23.09 21.21 -15.91
N ALA A 211 23.43 22.31 -15.24
CA ALA A 211 23.31 22.40 -13.78
C ALA A 211 21.81 22.42 -13.40
N LEU A 212 20.99 23.20 -14.10
CA LEU A 212 19.56 23.22 -13.87
C LEU A 212 18.91 21.86 -14.17
N THR A 213 19.32 21.17 -15.25
CA THR A 213 18.83 19.83 -15.55
C THR A 213 19.20 18.83 -14.44
N ARG A 214 20.41 18.90 -13.91
CA ARG A 214 20.84 18.03 -12.78
C ARG A 214 20.03 18.31 -11.50
N THR A 215 19.76 19.58 -11.20
CA THR A 215 18.91 19.94 -10.06
C THR A 215 17.47 19.44 -10.26
N GLY A 216 16.94 19.55 -11.47
CA GLY A 216 15.62 19.01 -11.80
C GLY A 216 15.52 17.48 -11.72
N LEU A 217 16.60 16.75 -12.02
CA LEU A 217 16.67 15.28 -11.86
C LEU A 217 16.84 14.84 -10.41
N ALA A 218 17.27 15.73 -9.52
CA ALA A 218 17.40 15.48 -8.09
C ALA A 218 16.10 15.80 -7.31
N LEU A 219 15.18 16.56 -7.93
CA LEU A 219 13.83 16.83 -7.42
C LEU A 219 12.93 15.60 -7.55
#